data_696b1e31321eedcd77b0d46f7eebe895
#
_entry.id   696b1e31321eedcd77b0d46f7eebe895
#
_cell.length_a   1.000
_cell.length_b   1.000
_cell.length_c   1.000
_cell.angle_alpha   90.00
_cell.angle_beta   90.00
_cell.angle_gamma   90.00
#
_symmetry.space_group_name_H-M   'P 1'
#
loop_
_entity.id
_entity.type
_entity.pdbx_description
1 polymer ?
#
loop_
_entity_poly.entity_id
_entity_poly.type
_entity_poly.pdbx_seq_one_letter_code
_entity_poly.pdbx_strand_id
1 'polypeptide(L)'
;IGINWEKGKGDIEVEHMLTEVLKRSLRINKVLLTKPINSRPVLLACPGEELHTLALHALAAALAERNIEVYFLGARTPISALSAVVKRSAPPAVFLWATMASNGDHKIVSALPKIRPTPRILLGGPGWKIEKCKAATFVTDLDHACSEITQAIGA
;
A
#
# COMPACT_ATOMS: atom_id res chain seq x y z
N ILE A 1 19.08 1.45 9.08
CA ILE A 1 19.46 2.60 8.22
C ILE A 1 18.69 3.83 8.66
N GLY A 2 17.35 3.81 8.74
CA GLY A 2 16.55 4.96 9.17
C GLY A 2 16.97 5.54 10.53
N ILE A 3 17.19 4.69 11.54
CA ILE A 3 17.65 5.12 12.89
C ILE A 3 19.02 5.81 12.85
N ASN A 4 19.93 5.38 11.98
CA ASN A 4 21.25 6.01 11.83
C ASN A 4 21.15 7.37 11.13
N TRP A 5 20.23 7.50 10.19
CA TRP A 5 19.94 8.76 9.51
C TRP A 5 19.34 9.81 10.46
N GLU A 6 18.35 9.41 11.28
CA GLU A 6 17.78 10.28 12.32
C GLU A 6 18.83 10.78 13.32
N LYS A 7 19.91 10.00 13.52
CA LYS A 7 21.05 10.36 14.37
C LYS A 7 22.17 11.10 13.61
N GLY A 8 21.96 11.46 12.33
CA GLY A 8 22.96 12.11 11.49
C GLY A 8 24.19 11.25 11.19
N LYS A 9 24.08 9.92 11.25
CA LYS A 9 25.17 8.95 11.05
C LYS A 9 25.08 8.15 9.75
N GLY A 10 24.20 8.49 8.85
CA GLY A 10 24.03 7.77 7.59
C GLY A 10 24.12 8.69 6.38
N ASP A 11 24.78 8.23 5.34
CA ASP A 11 24.87 8.94 4.07
C ASP A 11 23.56 8.74 3.29
N ILE A 12 22.93 9.82 2.87
CA ILE A 12 21.64 9.81 2.15
C ILE A 12 21.72 8.98 0.87
N GLU A 13 22.83 9.07 0.16
CA GLU A 13 23.08 8.30 -1.07
C GLU A 13 23.11 6.79 -0.82
N VAL A 14 23.65 6.34 0.31
CA VAL A 14 23.66 4.92 0.69
C VAL A 14 22.25 4.41 0.98
N GLU A 15 21.45 5.21 1.68
CA GLU A 15 20.05 4.89 1.96
C GLU A 15 19.24 4.80 0.66
N HIS A 16 19.39 5.78 -0.24
CA HIS A 16 18.72 5.76 -1.55
C HIS A 16 19.13 4.56 -2.39
N MET A 17 20.42 4.29 -2.51
CA MET A 17 20.94 3.15 -3.27
C MET A 17 20.41 1.82 -2.74
N LEU A 18 20.44 1.62 -1.41
CA LEU A 18 19.92 0.41 -0.78
C LEU A 18 18.42 0.25 -0.98
N THR A 19 17.67 1.34 -0.84
CA THR A 19 16.22 1.35 -1.07
C THR A 19 15.88 0.94 -2.51
N GLU A 20 16.61 1.44 -3.51
CA GLU A 20 16.38 1.05 -4.91
C GLU A 20 16.79 -0.42 -5.19
N VAL A 21 17.87 -0.91 -4.59
CA VAL A 21 18.24 -2.34 -4.69
C VAL A 21 17.14 -3.22 -4.08
N LEU A 22 16.62 -2.88 -2.91
CA LEU A 22 15.54 -3.62 -2.28
C LEU A 22 14.26 -3.60 -3.12
N LYS A 23 13.85 -2.44 -3.63
CA LYS A 23 12.68 -2.32 -4.53
C LYS A 23 12.85 -3.18 -5.77
N ARG A 24 14.03 -3.19 -6.38
CA ARG A 24 14.33 -4.02 -7.56
C ARG A 24 14.20 -5.50 -7.24
N SER A 25 14.78 -5.96 -6.13
CA SER A 25 14.70 -7.36 -5.69
C SER A 25 13.26 -7.80 -5.44
N LEU A 26 12.44 -6.97 -4.78
CA LEU A 26 11.03 -7.25 -4.51
C LEU A 26 10.17 -7.28 -5.79
N ARG A 27 10.53 -6.49 -6.81
CA ARG A 27 9.82 -6.49 -8.11
C ARG A 27 10.04 -7.76 -8.93
N ILE A 28 11.20 -8.39 -8.81
CA ILE A 28 11.52 -9.62 -9.55
C ILE A 28 10.56 -10.76 -9.17
N ASN A 29 10.19 -10.87 -7.91
CA ASN A 29 9.27 -11.88 -7.44
C ASN A 29 7.85 -11.78 -8.04
N LYS A 30 7.45 -10.58 -8.50
CA LYS A 30 6.14 -10.37 -9.15
C LYS A 30 5.97 -11.10 -10.50
N VAL A 31 7.07 -11.46 -11.15
CA VAL A 31 7.05 -12.15 -12.45
C VAL A 31 6.58 -13.62 -12.34
N LEU A 32 6.48 -14.16 -11.13
CA LEU A 32 6.14 -15.57 -10.89
C LEU A 32 4.62 -15.85 -10.76
N LEU A 33 3.75 -14.85 -10.89
CA LEU A 33 2.30 -15.05 -10.90
C LEU A 33 1.87 -15.85 -12.12
N THR A 34 1.54 -17.12 -11.91
CA THR A 34 1.05 -17.99 -12.98
C THR A 34 -0.45 -17.85 -13.20
N LYS A 35 -1.23 -17.76 -12.11
CA LYS A 35 -2.69 -17.56 -12.16
C LYS A 35 -3.16 -16.89 -10.87
N PRO A 36 -3.63 -15.64 -10.91
CA PRO A 36 -4.18 -14.98 -9.74
C PRO A 36 -5.40 -15.72 -9.17
N ILE A 37 -5.51 -15.78 -7.84
CA ILE A 37 -6.68 -16.34 -7.16
C ILE A 37 -7.83 -15.33 -7.05
N ASN A 38 -7.51 -14.04 -7.16
CA ASN A 38 -8.49 -12.95 -7.11
C ASN A 38 -8.95 -12.54 -8.51
N SER A 39 -10.25 -12.37 -8.69
CA SER A 39 -10.88 -11.95 -9.95
C SER A 39 -10.72 -10.46 -10.25
N ARG A 40 -10.42 -9.66 -9.22
CA ARG A 40 -10.18 -8.21 -9.29
C ARG A 40 -8.95 -7.87 -8.47
N PRO A 41 -8.02 -7.06 -9.01
CA PRO A 41 -6.77 -6.74 -8.33
C PRO A 41 -7.00 -5.91 -7.07
N VAL A 42 -6.15 -6.14 -6.07
CA VAL A 42 -6.04 -5.31 -4.87
C VAL A 42 -5.28 -4.03 -5.22
N LEU A 43 -5.71 -2.90 -4.71
CA LEU A 43 -5.11 -1.60 -5.02
C LEU A 43 -4.10 -1.19 -3.95
N LEU A 44 -2.86 -0.87 -4.36
CA LEU A 44 -1.79 -0.40 -3.46
C LEU A 44 -1.35 1.01 -3.86
N ALA A 45 -1.38 1.97 -2.93
CA ALA A 45 -1.01 3.36 -3.20
C ALA A 45 -0.38 4.07 -2.01
N CYS A 46 0.45 5.06 -2.30
CA CYS A 46 0.88 6.09 -1.36
C CYS A 46 0.15 7.39 -1.74
N PRO A 47 -0.79 7.88 -0.92
CA PRO A 47 -1.59 9.04 -1.26
C PRO A 47 -0.84 10.37 -1.06
N GLY A 48 -1.34 11.43 -1.70
CA GLY A 48 -0.80 12.77 -1.56
C GLY A 48 0.63 12.89 -2.07
N GLU A 49 1.52 13.44 -1.26
CA GLU A 49 2.94 13.62 -1.58
C GLU A 49 3.84 12.52 -0.98
N GLU A 50 3.27 11.38 -0.57
CA GLU A 50 4.03 10.28 0.03
C GLU A 50 4.94 9.59 -1.00
N LEU A 51 6.24 9.57 -0.70
CA LEU A 51 7.28 8.98 -1.54
C LEU A 51 7.79 7.62 -1.06
N HIS A 52 7.53 7.26 0.21
CA HIS A 52 8.06 6.05 0.84
C HIS A 52 7.30 4.80 0.40
N THR A 53 7.69 4.23 -0.73
CA THR A 53 6.99 3.10 -1.36
C THR A 53 7.52 1.72 -0.99
N LEU A 54 8.57 1.61 -0.18
CA LEU A 54 9.20 0.31 0.12
C LEU A 54 8.22 -0.68 0.74
N ALA A 55 7.37 -0.21 1.66
CA ALA A 55 6.32 -1.03 2.27
C ALA A 55 5.31 -1.57 1.25
N LEU A 56 4.94 -0.76 0.23
CA LEU A 56 4.08 -1.24 -0.87
C LEU A 56 4.77 -2.33 -1.70
N HIS A 57 6.09 -2.21 -1.94
CA HIS A 57 6.84 -3.24 -2.67
C HIS A 57 6.92 -4.54 -1.86
N ALA A 58 7.17 -4.45 -0.55
CA ALA A 58 7.17 -5.62 0.33
C ALA A 58 5.80 -6.32 0.33
N LEU A 59 4.72 -5.55 0.49
CA LEU A 59 3.36 -6.10 0.46
C LEU A 59 3.03 -6.71 -0.91
N ALA A 60 3.39 -6.05 -2.01
CA ALA A 60 3.16 -6.58 -3.36
C ALA A 60 3.90 -7.91 -3.60
N ALA A 61 5.13 -8.04 -3.10
CA ALA A 61 5.90 -9.28 -3.18
C ALA A 61 5.25 -10.39 -2.36
N ALA A 62 4.86 -10.12 -1.11
CA ALA A 62 4.20 -11.08 -0.23
C ALA A 62 2.83 -11.54 -0.77
N LEU A 63 2.09 -10.65 -1.43
CA LEU A 63 0.82 -10.99 -2.09
C LEU A 63 1.06 -11.81 -3.37
N ALA A 64 2.13 -11.51 -4.12
CA ALA A 64 2.50 -12.30 -5.30
C ALA A 64 2.83 -13.76 -4.93
N GLU A 65 3.54 -14.01 -3.82
CA GLU A 65 3.80 -15.35 -3.29
C GLU A 65 2.51 -16.12 -2.96
N ARG A 66 1.43 -15.41 -2.67
CA ARG A 66 0.08 -15.95 -2.42
C ARG A 66 -0.80 -16.00 -3.67
N ASN A 67 -0.23 -15.75 -4.86
CA ASN A 67 -0.96 -15.61 -6.13
C ASN A 67 -2.07 -14.55 -6.12
N ILE A 68 -1.89 -13.48 -5.36
CA ILE A 68 -2.83 -12.36 -5.31
C ILE A 68 -2.33 -11.23 -6.21
N GLU A 69 -3.14 -10.88 -7.23
CA GLU A 69 -2.85 -9.79 -8.15
C GLU A 69 -3.11 -8.44 -7.53
N VAL A 70 -2.22 -7.48 -7.81
CA VAL A 70 -2.31 -6.11 -7.32
C VAL A 70 -2.19 -5.09 -8.45
N TYR A 71 -2.93 -3.98 -8.33
CA TYR A 71 -2.66 -2.74 -9.05
C TYR A 71 -1.79 -1.83 -8.17
N PHE A 72 -0.54 -1.70 -8.56
CA PHE A 72 0.45 -0.91 -7.87
C PHE A 72 0.48 0.51 -8.44
N LEU A 73 -0.15 1.48 -7.76
CA LEU A 73 -0.13 2.88 -8.17
C LEU A 73 1.14 3.61 -7.69
N GLY A 74 1.71 3.17 -6.57
CA GLY A 74 2.99 3.69 -6.08
C GLY A 74 2.90 5.03 -5.36
N ALA A 75 3.96 5.84 -5.52
CA ALA A 75 4.14 7.12 -4.84
C ALA A 75 3.21 8.22 -5.41
N ARG A 76 2.95 9.23 -4.58
CA ARG A 76 2.31 10.49 -4.96
C ARG A 76 1.01 10.29 -5.75
N THR A 77 0.17 9.34 -5.29
CA THR A 77 -1.08 9.04 -5.96
C THR A 77 -2.15 10.09 -5.59
N PRO A 78 -2.59 10.93 -6.55
CA PRO A 78 -3.66 11.89 -6.30
C PRO A 78 -4.98 11.17 -5.98
N ILE A 79 -5.80 11.77 -5.12
CA ILE A 79 -7.10 11.21 -4.76
C ILE A 79 -8.03 11.03 -5.99
N SER A 80 -7.92 11.88 -6.99
CA SER A 80 -8.67 11.77 -8.24
C SER A 80 -8.29 10.52 -9.03
N ALA A 81 -6.99 10.21 -9.15
CA ALA A 81 -6.48 9.02 -9.80
C ALA A 81 -6.89 7.75 -9.02
N LEU A 82 -6.71 7.77 -7.70
CA LEU A 82 -7.14 6.68 -6.82
C LEU A 82 -8.64 6.39 -6.97
N SER A 83 -9.46 7.45 -6.93
CA SER A 83 -10.92 7.35 -7.09
C SER A 83 -11.32 6.80 -8.47
N ALA A 84 -10.65 7.22 -9.54
CA ALA A 84 -10.92 6.74 -10.89
C ALA A 84 -10.62 5.24 -11.01
N VAL A 85 -9.49 4.79 -10.45
CA VAL A 85 -9.14 3.35 -10.47
C VAL A 85 -10.11 2.54 -9.61
N VAL A 86 -10.47 3.01 -8.41
CA VAL A 86 -11.45 2.33 -7.55
C VAL A 86 -12.79 2.14 -8.28
N LYS A 87 -13.30 3.18 -8.95
CA LYS A 87 -14.55 3.07 -9.75
C LYS A 87 -14.43 2.07 -10.89
N ARG A 88 -13.31 2.06 -11.60
CA ARG A 88 -13.11 1.23 -12.78
C ARG A 88 -12.86 -0.24 -12.46
N SER A 89 -12.02 -0.53 -11.45
CA SER A 89 -11.59 -1.90 -11.14
C SER A 89 -12.41 -2.56 -10.03
N ALA A 90 -13.19 -1.78 -9.28
CA ALA A 90 -13.95 -2.25 -8.12
C ALA A 90 -13.14 -3.23 -7.24
N PRO A 91 -11.97 -2.80 -6.72
CA PRO A 91 -11.05 -3.67 -6.01
C PRO A 91 -11.70 -4.24 -4.75
N PRO A 92 -11.37 -5.48 -4.34
CA PRO A 92 -11.84 -6.04 -3.06
C PRO A 92 -11.22 -5.33 -1.85
N ALA A 93 -9.99 -4.84 -1.99
CA ALA A 93 -9.30 -4.06 -0.98
C ALA A 93 -8.48 -2.92 -1.59
N VAL A 94 -8.33 -1.84 -0.81
CA VAL A 94 -7.46 -0.69 -1.10
C VAL A 94 -6.52 -0.53 0.08
N PHE A 95 -5.23 -0.71 -0.15
CA PHE A 95 -4.20 -0.48 0.85
C PHE A 95 -3.51 0.88 0.60
N LEU A 96 -3.49 1.73 1.61
CA LEU A 96 -2.87 3.04 1.57
C LEU A 96 -1.74 3.11 2.60
N TRP A 97 -0.55 3.50 2.14
CA TRP A 97 0.62 3.70 3.01
C TRP A 97 0.95 5.17 3.17
N ALA A 98 1.14 5.62 4.40
CA ALA A 98 1.67 6.94 4.71
C ALA A 98 2.69 6.86 5.86
N THR A 99 3.91 7.34 5.59
CA THR A 99 4.97 7.48 6.60
C THR A 99 4.85 8.81 7.33
N MET A 100 4.57 9.88 6.58
CA MET A 100 4.49 11.23 7.13
C MET A 100 3.05 11.58 7.52
N ALA A 101 2.88 12.22 8.68
CA ALA A 101 1.57 12.66 9.15
C ALA A 101 0.86 13.67 8.23
N SER A 102 1.63 14.41 7.42
CA SER A 102 1.10 15.29 6.38
C SER A 102 0.41 14.53 5.23
N ASN A 103 0.77 13.27 5.02
CA ASN A 103 0.28 12.42 3.93
C ASN A 103 -0.85 11.47 4.38
N GLY A 104 -1.00 11.25 5.70
CA GLY A 104 -2.03 10.40 6.31
C GLY A 104 -3.33 11.15 6.64
N ASP A 105 -3.84 11.96 5.70
CA ASP A 105 -5.09 12.70 5.93
C ASP A 105 -6.31 11.76 5.84
N HIS A 106 -7.08 11.68 6.96
CA HIS A 106 -8.33 10.90 7.02
C HIS A 106 -9.36 11.30 5.96
N LYS A 107 -9.31 12.52 5.44
CA LYS A 107 -10.18 12.99 4.36
C LYS A 107 -10.00 12.17 3.08
N ILE A 108 -8.81 11.61 2.85
CA ILE A 108 -8.54 10.73 1.71
C ILE A 108 -9.45 9.50 1.76
N VAL A 109 -9.58 8.88 2.94
CA VAL A 109 -10.46 7.71 3.14
C VAL A 109 -11.93 8.09 2.88
N SER A 110 -12.35 9.23 3.39
CA SER A 110 -13.74 9.73 3.23
C SER A 110 -14.07 10.14 1.79
N ALA A 111 -13.06 10.54 1.01
CA ALA A 111 -13.20 10.96 -0.39
C ALA A 111 -13.19 9.79 -1.38
N LEU A 112 -12.87 8.57 -0.93
CA LEU A 112 -12.96 7.39 -1.80
C LEU A 112 -14.41 7.15 -2.25
N PRO A 113 -14.60 6.75 -3.52
CA PRO A 113 -15.95 6.53 -4.05
C PRO A 113 -16.64 5.36 -3.34
N LYS A 114 -17.90 5.56 -3.01
CA LYS A 114 -18.78 4.50 -2.48
C LYS A 114 -19.22 3.63 -3.64
N ILE A 115 -18.63 2.45 -3.76
CA ILE A 115 -18.97 1.44 -4.78
C ILE A 115 -19.53 0.18 -4.13
N ARG A 116 -20.09 -0.70 -4.93
CA ARG A 116 -20.58 -2.02 -4.47
C ARG A 116 -19.96 -3.11 -5.35
N PRO A 117 -19.40 -4.17 -4.75
CA PRO A 117 -19.18 -4.34 -3.32
C PRO A 117 -18.24 -3.28 -2.75
N THR A 118 -18.42 -2.94 -1.48
CA THR A 118 -17.57 -1.94 -0.80
C THR A 118 -16.18 -2.52 -0.58
N PRO A 119 -15.10 -1.88 -1.06
CA PRO A 119 -13.76 -2.35 -0.82
C PRO A 119 -13.39 -2.24 0.67
N ARG A 120 -12.60 -3.19 1.17
CA ARG A 120 -11.96 -3.06 2.47
C ARG A 120 -10.84 -2.02 2.37
N ILE A 121 -10.89 -0.97 3.19
CA ILE A 121 -9.84 0.05 3.24
C ILE A 121 -8.85 -0.30 4.34
N LEU A 122 -7.59 -0.47 3.96
CA LEU A 122 -6.49 -0.83 4.85
C LEU A 122 -5.48 0.31 4.90
N LEU A 123 -5.05 0.67 6.08
CA LEU A 123 -4.09 1.75 6.30
C LEU A 123 -2.85 1.21 6.99
N GLY A 124 -1.69 1.48 6.41
CA GLY A 124 -0.39 1.13 6.97
C GLY A 124 0.52 2.35 7.10
N GLY A 125 1.45 2.27 8.04
CA GLY A 125 2.41 3.32 8.31
C GLY A 125 2.01 4.30 9.41
N PRO A 126 3.00 5.00 10.00
CA PRO A 126 2.81 5.85 11.17
C PRO A 126 2.14 7.20 10.87
N GLY A 127 1.95 7.55 9.60
CA GLY A 127 1.39 8.85 9.20
C GLY A 127 -0.11 9.02 9.49
N TRP A 128 -0.85 7.95 9.75
CA TRP A 128 -2.29 8.01 9.95
C TRP A 128 -2.67 8.29 11.41
N LYS A 129 -3.74 9.06 11.60
CA LYS A 129 -4.40 9.24 12.91
C LYS A 129 -5.56 8.26 12.99
N ILE A 130 -5.36 7.16 13.73
CA ILE A 130 -6.29 6.01 13.85
C ILE A 130 -7.69 6.46 14.26
N GLU A 131 -7.78 7.32 15.26
CA GLU A 131 -9.04 7.82 15.82
C GLU A 131 -9.93 8.58 14.82
N LYS A 132 -9.33 9.07 13.72
CA LYS A 132 -10.03 9.81 12.67
C LYS A 132 -10.46 8.94 11.48
N CYS A 133 -9.95 7.72 11.36
CA CYS A 133 -10.16 6.83 10.22
C CYS A 133 -11.07 5.64 10.54
N LYS A 134 -12.23 5.89 11.17
CA LYS A 134 -13.16 4.85 11.69
C LYS A 134 -13.66 3.85 10.65
N ALA A 135 -13.63 4.20 9.36
CA ALA A 135 -14.12 3.35 8.27
C ALA A 135 -13.00 2.48 7.64
N ALA A 136 -11.79 2.48 8.21
CA ALA A 136 -10.65 1.76 7.70
C ALA A 136 -10.05 0.85 8.78
N THR A 137 -9.41 -0.23 8.35
CA THR A 137 -8.65 -1.14 9.22
C THR A 137 -7.19 -0.72 9.22
N PHE A 138 -6.60 -0.55 10.40
CA PHE A 138 -5.16 -0.33 10.55
C PHE A 138 -4.44 -1.67 10.60
N VAL A 139 -3.38 -1.79 9.79
CA VAL A 139 -2.52 -2.96 9.81
C VAL A 139 -1.23 -2.64 10.56
N THR A 140 -0.81 -3.55 11.41
CA THR A 140 0.35 -3.39 12.30
C THR A 140 1.65 -3.86 11.65
N ASP A 141 1.55 -4.84 10.75
CA ASP A 141 2.67 -5.49 10.10
C ASP A 141 2.28 -6.10 8.76
N LEU A 142 3.23 -6.72 8.08
CA LEU A 142 3.07 -7.30 6.76
C LEU A 142 2.09 -8.51 6.77
N ASP A 143 2.18 -9.36 7.77
CA ASP A 143 1.33 -10.57 7.86
C ASP A 143 -0.11 -10.18 8.15
N HIS A 144 -0.34 -9.19 9.01
CA HIS A 144 -1.67 -8.64 9.25
C HIS A 144 -2.26 -8.04 7.96
N ALA A 145 -1.48 -7.27 7.20
CA ALA A 145 -1.93 -6.73 5.92
C ALA A 145 -2.30 -7.83 4.92
N CYS A 146 -1.47 -8.87 4.80
CA CYS A 146 -1.76 -10.03 3.95
C CYS A 146 -3.03 -10.76 4.37
N SER A 147 -3.23 -10.99 5.68
CA SER A 147 -4.42 -11.66 6.22
C SER A 147 -5.70 -10.90 5.91
N GLU A 148 -5.70 -9.58 6.15
CA GLU A 148 -6.85 -8.71 5.87
C GLU A 148 -7.20 -8.69 4.37
N ILE A 149 -6.19 -8.68 3.50
CA ILE A 149 -6.38 -8.73 2.05
C ILE A 149 -6.92 -10.08 1.62
N THR A 150 -6.37 -11.18 2.15
CA THR A 150 -6.84 -12.54 1.86
C THR A 150 -8.32 -12.70 2.23
N GLN A 151 -8.73 -12.21 3.40
CA GLN A 151 -10.15 -12.18 3.78
C GLN A 151 -11.00 -11.34 2.84
N ALA A 152 -10.50 -10.19 2.39
CA ALA A 152 -11.25 -9.30 1.50
C ALA A 152 -11.49 -9.90 0.10
N ILE A 153 -10.60 -10.76 -0.38
CA ILE A 153 -10.78 -11.49 -1.66
C ILE A 153 -11.62 -12.77 -1.52
N GLY A 154 -11.93 -13.19 -0.30
CA GLY A 154 -12.72 -14.39 -0.02
C GLY A 154 -11.93 -15.69 -0.16
N ALA A 155 -10.62 -15.66 0.10
CA ALA A 155 -9.72 -16.80 0.01
C ALA A 155 -9.30 -17.29 1.41
#